data_e9566f025118d45f8754b05b7fd1bab9
#
_entry.id   e9566f025118d45f8754b05b7fd1bab9
#
_cell.length_a   1.000
_cell.length_b   1.000
_cell.length_c   1.000
_cell.angle_alpha   90.00
_cell.angle_beta   90.00
_cell.angle_gamma   90.00
#
_symmetry.space_group_name_H-M   'P 1'
#
loop_
_entity.id
_entity.type
_entity.pdbx_description
1 polymer ?
#
loop_
_entity_poly.entity_id
_entity_poly.type
_entity_poly.pdbx_seq_one_letter_code
_entity_poly.pdbx_strand_id
1 'polypeptide(L)'
;MTLVADGAAVAVQKVSLTGTTMTLQSVNAHGLSVGQQFVLSGFESAGLDGLYTVATVPDATHITFNFTGTLLEGSVLGALYPYGLGQAWRASDVGSYVTLNGGLIEITQVVDASKAYGRIVKELSATITAPPDGWMLKTFMWNPTDGYPCAVSLYQQRLYAAGSSGYPERVWASATGLYYDFTPGTDDGDGFSYDVASDQVNQIMHLASSRILTVLTQGEEFTIDGGSVGSITPTNINVRSQSIYGTARPRPVRVGNELIFPQRAAKKIRSMAYDFNTDSFRSQNLTRLAAHITESGVVDIAFQAEPTPVVWMVRADGVLISMTYDRDENVCGFARHTTDGAFKSVCCIPGADGDVLFAVVQRTINGNVVQNVERLDAGVQTDAAIIGSSDTGGNVWTNLGTLEGKTCDVKADGVFMGQFTVIDGQVTLPRQAKTFEIGLHYDSTIVALTPNLSGGLGTSQGNQQRTGRVILRFLNTIRCLVNGQIIPFRGFGENVLNKPPEPFTGDKDITEFGWDSSSEITITQDQPYDWYVLALLRQFTVNTG
;
A
#
# COMPACT_ATOMS: atom_id res chain seq x y z
N MET A 1 -10.91 -23.48 -25.07
CA MET A 1 -10.28 -23.79 -26.39
C MET A 1 -9.28 -24.90 -26.21
N THR A 2 -9.11 -25.78 -27.21
CA THR A 2 -8.05 -26.81 -27.22
C THR A 2 -6.89 -26.29 -28.07
N LEU A 3 -5.69 -26.30 -27.51
CA LEU A 3 -4.44 -25.94 -28.18
C LEU A 3 -3.67 -27.24 -28.47
N VAL A 4 -3.34 -27.48 -29.73
CA VAL A 4 -2.60 -28.65 -30.19
C VAL A 4 -1.32 -28.16 -30.86
N ALA A 5 -0.19 -28.74 -30.46
CA ALA A 5 1.11 -28.40 -31.03
C ALA A 5 1.47 -29.34 -32.16
N ASP A 6 1.86 -28.80 -33.30
CA ASP A 6 2.30 -29.58 -34.46
C ASP A 6 3.77 -30.01 -34.29
N GLY A 7 4.11 -31.12 -34.96
CA GLY A 7 5.47 -31.65 -34.98
C GLY A 7 6.44 -30.75 -35.75
N ALA A 8 7.71 -31.08 -35.71
CA ALA A 8 8.75 -30.33 -36.40
C ALA A 8 8.49 -30.26 -37.92
N ALA A 9 8.84 -29.10 -38.51
CA ALA A 9 8.75 -28.88 -39.95
C ALA A 9 9.55 -29.91 -40.74
N VAL A 10 8.91 -30.51 -41.72
CA VAL A 10 9.56 -31.38 -42.71
C VAL A 10 9.49 -30.66 -44.07
N ALA A 11 10.62 -30.26 -44.59
CA ALA A 11 10.67 -29.56 -45.86
C ALA A 11 10.14 -30.42 -47.01
N VAL A 12 9.31 -29.82 -47.87
CA VAL A 12 8.71 -30.48 -49.02
C VAL A 12 9.61 -30.26 -50.23
N GLN A 13 9.93 -31.34 -50.93
CA GLN A 13 10.77 -31.32 -52.13
C GLN A 13 9.95 -31.18 -53.40
N LYS A 14 8.78 -31.85 -53.44
CA LYS A 14 7.93 -31.88 -54.65
C LYS A 14 6.48 -32.15 -54.27
N VAL A 15 5.59 -31.54 -55.02
CA VAL A 15 4.15 -31.86 -54.99
C VAL A 15 3.66 -32.15 -56.43
N SER A 16 2.73 -33.08 -56.58
CA SER A 16 2.09 -33.38 -57.85
C SER A 16 0.65 -33.77 -57.66
N LEU A 17 -0.25 -33.30 -58.54
CA LEU A 17 -1.68 -33.53 -58.47
C LEU A 17 -2.12 -34.42 -59.63
N THR A 18 -2.83 -35.52 -59.32
CA THR A 18 -3.45 -36.40 -60.30
C THR A 18 -4.91 -36.59 -59.95
N GLY A 19 -5.79 -35.96 -60.72
CA GLY A 19 -7.21 -35.88 -60.35
C GLY A 19 -7.40 -35.08 -59.06
N THR A 20 -7.91 -35.72 -58.00
CA THR A 20 -8.04 -35.16 -56.65
C THR A 20 -7.02 -35.70 -55.67
N THR A 21 -6.07 -36.55 -56.14
CA THR A 21 -5.04 -37.12 -55.28
C THR A 21 -3.74 -36.28 -55.40
N MET A 22 -3.35 -35.67 -54.33
CA MET A 22 -2.08 -35.00 -54.19
C MET A 22 -1.02 -36.00 -53.73
N THR A 23 0.12 -36.03 -54.39
CA THR A 23 1.32 -36.73 -53.94
C THR A 23 2.34 -35.73 -53.51
N LEU A 24 2.82 -35.85 -52.27
CA LEU A 24 3.84 -34.99 -51.68
C LEU A 24 5.09 -35.81 -51.44
N GLN A 25 6.24 -35.27 -51.85
CA GLN A 25 7.57 -35.78 -51.53
C GLN A 25 8.25 -34.84 -50.57
N SER A 26 8.69 -35.33 -49.44
CA SER A 26 9.47 -34.61 -48.45
C SER A 26 10.97 -34.82 -48.66
N VAL A 27 11.80 -33.86 -48.19
CA VAL A 27 13.26 -33.95 -48.22
C VAL A 27 13.80 -35.03 -47.30
N ASN A 28 13.19 -35.14 -46.12
CA ASN A 28 13.50 -36.15 -45.09
C ASN A 28 12.31 -37.01 -44.79
N ALA A 29 12.50 -38.10 -44.05
CA ALA A 29 11.40 -38.94 -43.59
C ALA A 29 10.35 -38.13 -42.82
N HIS A 30 9.07 -38.24 -43.24
CA HIS A 30 7.98 -37.46 -42.66
C HIS A 30 7.39 -38.07 -41.37
N GLY A 31 7.65 -39.35 -41.09
CA GLY A 31 7.22 -40.03 -39.86
C GLY A 31 5.69 -40.24 -39.72
N LEU A 32 4.92 -39.96 -40.76
CA LEU A 32 3.45 -40.08 -40.75
C LEU A 32 2.99 -41.47 -41.18
N SER A 33 1.85 -41.90 -40.61
CA SER A 33 1.13 -43.14 -40.99
C SER A 33 -0.22 -42.81 -41.64
N VAL A 34 -0.79 -43.78 -42.37
CA VAL A 34 -2.11 -43.64 -42.97
C VAL A 34 -3.17 -43.27 -41.93
N GLY A 35 -4.01 -42.28 -42.25
CA GLY A 35 -5.04 -41.75 -41.35
C GLY A 35 -4.56 -40.68 -40.36
N GLN A 36 -3.26 -40.45 -40.24
CA GLN A 36 -2.75 -39.32 -39.44
C GLN A 36 -3.00 -37.98 -40.12
N GLN A 37 -3.16 -36.95 -39.33
CA GLN A 37 -3.33 -35.59 -39.83
C GLN A 37 -1.98 -34.86 -39.90
N PHE A 38 -1.88 -33.91 -40.81
CA PHE A 38 -0.74 -33.02 -40.98
C PHE A 38 -1.18 -31.66 -41.53
N VAL A 39 -0.41 -30.65 -41.27
CA VAL A 39 -0.62 -29.29 -41.78
C VAL A 39 0.40 -29.00 -42.86
N LEU A 40 -0.03 -28.39 -43.97
CA LEU A 40 0.81 -27.80 -44.98
C LEU A 40 0.82 -26.27 -44.80
N SER A 41 1.97 -25.65 -44.88
CA SER A 41 2.11 -24.19 -44.75
C SER A 41 3.28 -23.66 -45.57
N GLY A 42 3.10 -22.42 -46.08
CA GLY A 42 4.13 -21.69 -46.83
C GLY A 42 4.16 -22.02 -48.33
N PHE A 43 3.07 -22.59 -48.91
CA PHE A 43 2.94 -22.86 -50.33
C PHE A 43 2.35 -21.65 -51.06
N GLU A 44 2.91 -21.31 -52.22
CA GLU A 44 2.34 -20.26 -53.09
C GLU A 44 1.06 -20.69 -53.82
N SER A 45 0.80 -22.00 -53.94
CA SER A 45 -0.40 -22.48 -54.56
C SER A 45 -1.63 -22.19 -53.69
N ALA A 46 -2.57 -21.41 -54.22
CA ALA A 46 -3.75 -20.96 -53.50
C ALA A 46 -4.54 -22.15 -52.97
N GLY A 47 -4.79 -22.18 -51.65
CA GLY A 47 -5.58 -23.19 -50.98
C GLY A 47 -4.86 -24.50 -50.67
N LEU A 48 -3.55 -24.61 -50.93
CA LEU A 48 -2.77 -25.80 -50.54
C LEU A 48 -2.36 -25.76 -49.08
N ASP A 49 -2.21 -24.58 -48.48
CA ASP A 49 -2.00 -24.46 -47.05
C ASP A 49 -3.26 -24.89 -46.29
N GLY A 50 -3.10 -25.79 -45.34
CA GLY A 50 -4.24 -26.30 -44.56
C GLY A 50 -3.99 -27.64 -43.88
N LEU A 51 -5.03 -28.15 -43.21
CA LEU A 51 -5.03 -29.42 -42.50
C LEU A 51 -5.52 -30.55 -43.42
N TYR A 52 -4.73 -31.60 -43.55
CA TYR A 52 -5.01 -32.77 -44.40
C TYR A 52 -4.87 -34.06 -43.61
N THR A 53 -5.42 -35.14 -44.18
CA THR A 53 -5.30 -36.50 -43.64
C THR A 53 -4.55 -37.36 -44.65
N VAL A 54 -3.57 -38.11 -44.18
CA VAL A 54 -2.78 -39.04 -45.02
C VAL A 54 -3.68 -40.15 -45.57
N ALA A 55 -3.78 -40.24 -46.88
CA ALA A 55 -4.52 -41.29 -47.54
C ALA A 55 -3.68 -42.57 -47.75
N THR A 56 -2.45 -42.43 -48.26
CA THR A 56 -1.47 -43.52 -48.36
C THR A 56 -0.07 -43.07 -48.04
N VAL A 57 0.80 -43.99 -47.64
CA VAL A 57 2.24 -43.78 -47.38
C VAL A 57 2.99 -44.76 -48.29
N PRO A 58 3.36 -44.34 -49.53
CA PRO A 58 4.14 -45.17 -50.43
C PRO A 58 5.51 -45.56 -49.90
N ASP A 59 6.19 -44.61 -49.25
CA ASP A 59 7.48 -44.81 -48.57
C ASP A 59 7.70 -43.76 -47.50
N ALA A 60 8.89 -43.76 -46.88
CA ALA A 60 9.23 -42.85 -45.77
C ALA A 60 9.23 -41.36 -46.15
N THR A 61 9.32 -41.02 -47.43
CA THR A 61 9.40 -39.67 -47.98
C THR A 61 8.19 -39.25 -48.80
N HIS A 62 7.29 -40.18 -49.13
CA HIS A 62 6.11 -39.92 -49.95
C HIS A 62 4.81 -40.19 -49.20
N ILE A 63 3.89 -39.23 -49.29
CA ILE A 63 2.50 -39.39 -48.82
C ILE A 63 1.53 -38.96 -49.91
N THR A 64 0.30 -39.52 -49.87
CA THR A 64 -0.80 -39.01 -50.67
C THR A 64 -1.94 -38.54 -49.79
N PHE A 65 -2.70 -37.55 -50.27
CA PHE A 65 -3.88 -37.01 -49.61
C PHE A 65 -4.85 -36.41 -50.64
N ASN A 66 -6.09 -36.18 -50.25
CA ASN A 66 -7.08 -35.57 -51.12
C ASN A 66 -6.98 -34.06 -51.14
N PHE A 67 -6.93 -33.48 -52.36
CA PHE A 67 -6.90 -32.06 -52.60
C PHE A 67 -7.81 -31.69 -53.77
N THR A 68 -8.68 -30.69 -53.57
CA THR A 68 -9.68 -30.27 -54.58
C THR A 68 -9.36 -28.96 -55.27
N GLY A 69 -8.19 -28.36 -54.98
CA GLY A 69 -7.71 -27.09 -55.56
C GLY A 69 -6.93 -27.29 -56.85
N THR A 70 -6.40 -26.19 -57.37
CA THR A 70 -5.48 -26.16 -58.52
C THR A 70 -4.04 -25.99 -58.07
N LEU A 71 -3.12 -26.79 -58.57
CA LEU A 71 -1.70 -26.68 -58.33
C LEU A 71 -1.05 -25.71 -59.34
N LEU A 72 -0.34 -24.70 -58.87
CA LEU A 72 0.49 -23.82 -59.74
C LEU A 72 1.83 -24.47 -59.96
N GLU A 73 2.17 -24.76 -61.23
CA GLU A 73 3.49 -25.28 -61.58
C GLU A 73 4.60 -24.28 -61.31
N GLY A 74 5.67 -24.76 -60.63
CA GLY A 74 6.82 -23.94 -60.32
C GLY A 74 6.70 -23.02 -59.10
N SER A 75 5.62 -23.18 -58.30
CA SER A 75 5.42 -22.45 -57.07
C SER A 75 6.45 -22.82 -55.98
N VAL A 76 6.71 -21.90 -55.09
CA VAL A 76 7.54 -22.14 -53.89
C VAL A 76 6.89 -23.23 -53.05
N LEU A 77 7.69 -24.19 -52.61
CA LEU A 77 7.27 -25.31 -51.78
C LEU A 77 7.43 -24.93 -50.30
N GLY A 78 6.37 -25.16 -49.53
CA GLY A 78 6.33 -24.95 -48.10
C GLY A 78 6.88 -26.15 -47.31
N ALA A 79 6.36 -26.32 -46.12
CA ALA A 79 6.70 -27.40 -45.22
C ALA A 79 5.45 -28.19 -44.78
N LEU A 80 5.69 -29.44 -44.40
CA LEU A 80 4.72 -30.37 -43.80
C LEU A 80 4.98 -30.43 -42.30
N TYR A 81 3.93 -30.33 -41.50
CA TYR A 81 3.97 -30.41 -40.05
C TYR A 81 3.04 -31.53 -39.56
N PRO A 82 3.56 -32.59 -38.91
CA PRO A 82 2.73 -33.63 -38.32
C PRO A 82 1.77 -33.06 -37.27
N TYR A 83 0.46 -33.18 -37.45
CA TYR A 83 -0.54 -32.58 -36.57
C TYR A 83 -0.57 -33.28 -35.21
N GLY A 84 -0.50 -32.49 -34.12
CA GLY A 84 -0.62 -33.00 -32.77
C GLY A 84 0.56 -33.83 -32.27
N LEU A 85 1.69 -33.85 -32.99
CA LEU A 85 2.91 -34.54 -32.57
C LEU A 85 4.01 -33.62 -32.04
N GLY A 86 3.70 -32.33 -31.87
CA GLY A 86 4.60 -31.37 -31.26
C GLY A 86 4.76 -31.57 -29.78
N GLN A 87 5.88 -31.11 -29.25
CA GLN A 87 6.17 -31.13 -27.80
C GLN A 87 6.37 -29.67 -27.29
N ALA A 88 5.29 -28.89 -27.34
CA ALA A 88 5.32 -27.48 -26.99
C ALA A 88 4.94 -27.24 -25.54
N TRP A 89 4.07 -28.08 -24.95
CA TRP A 89 3.45 -27.76 -23.65
C TRP A 89 4.13 -28.45 -22.49
N ARG A 90 4.31 -27.70 -21.39
CA ARG A 90 4.83 -28.18 -20.11
C ARG A 90 3.83 -27.87 -19.00
N ALA A 91 3.84 -28.64 -17.94
CA ALA A 91 2.98 -28.38 -16.76
C ALA A 91 3.20 -26.96 -16.17
N SER A 92 4.42 -26.41 -16.31
CA SER A 92 4.76 -25.04 -15.90
C SER A 92 4.08 -23.94 -16.73
N ASP A 93 3.50 -24.28 -17.89
CA ASP A 93 2.87 -23.31 -18.78
C ASP A 93 1.42 -23.00 -18.38
N VAL A 94 0.86 -23.73 -17.42
CA VAL A 94 -0.46 -23.41 -16.85
C VAL A 94 -0.43 -22.01 -16.25
N GLY A 95 -1.39 -21.18 -16.68
CA GLY A 95 -1.46 -19.77 -16.34
C GLY A 95 -0.69 -18.85 -17.29
N SER A 96 0.18 -19.36 -18.16
CA SER A 96 0.82 -18.59 -19.25
C SER A 96 -0.18 -18.25 -20.34
N TYR A 97 0.17 -17.32 -21.21
CA TYR A 97 -0.69 -16.89 -22.31
C TYR A 97 -0.12 -17.30 -23.66
N VAL A 98 -1.02 -17.58 -24.60
CA VAL A 98 -0.69 -17.80 -26.01
C VAL A 98 -1.32 -16.69 -26.83
N THR A 99 -0.49 -15.99 -27.61
CA THR A 99 -1.00 -15.12 -28.68
C THR A 99 -1.23 -15.95 -29.93
N LEU A 100 -2.44 -15.83 -30.48
CA LEU A 100 -2.86 -16.58 -31.65
C LEU A 100 -3.90 -15.75 -32.41
N ASN A 101 -3.76 -15.62 -33.74
CA ASN A 101 -4.70 -14.88 -34.59
C ASN A 101 -5.13 -13.52 -34.01
N GLY A 102 -4.16 -12.72 -33.52
CA GLY A 102 -4.43 -11.40 -32.93
C GLY A 102 -5.15 -11.39 -31.57
N GLY A 103 -5.51 -12.56 -31.05
CA GLY A 103 -6.13 -12.73 -29.74
C GLY A 103 -5.17 -13.25 -28.67
N LEU A 104 -5.70 -13.47 -27.47
CA LEU A 104 -4.95 -13.92 -26.30
C LEU A 104 -5.71 -15.05 -25.60
N ILE A 105 -5.01 -16.14 -25.30
CA ILE A 105 -5.55 -17.34 -24.66
C ILE A 105 -4.72 -17.63 -23.42
N GLU A 106 -5.36 -17.76 -22.27
CA GLU A 106 -4.74 -18.24 -21.03
C GLU A 106 -4.73 -19.76 -21.01
N ILE A 107 -3.60 -20.39 -20.76
CA ILE A 107 -3.50 -21.85 -20.59
C ILE A 107 -4.08 -22.22 -19.23
N THR A 108 -5.18 -22.96 -19.21
CA THR A 108 -5.84 -23.37 -17.97
C THR A 108 -5.44 -24.77 -17.52
N GLN A 109 -5.02 -25.62 -18.46
CA GLN A 109 -4.60 -26.97 -18.17
C GLN A 109 -3.69 -27.49 -19.29
N VAL A 110 -2.61 -28.15 -18.93
CA VAL A 110 -1.79 -28.94 -19.85
C VAL A 110 -2.19 -30.41 -19.68
N VAL A 111 -2.63 -31.04 -20.77
CA VAL A 111 -3.01 -32.45 -20.79
C VAL A 111 -1.80 -33.35 -21.00
N ASP A 112 -0.99 -33.02 -21.99
CA ASP A 112 0.27 -33.65 -22.33
C ASP A 112 1.17 -32.68 -23.13
N ALA A 113 2.33 -33.11 -23.56
CA ALA A 113 3.29 -32.25 -24.27
C ALA A 113 2.76 -31.70 -25.61
N SER A 114 1.73 -32.32 -26.22
CA SER A 114 1.13 -31.90 -27.49
C SER A 114 -0.18 -31.14 -27.30
N LYS A 115 -0.82 -31.22 -26.15
CA LYS A 115 -2.18 -30.73 -25.93
C LYS A 115 -2.38 -29.97 -24.65
N ALA A 116 -2.96 -28.77 -24.75
CA ALA A 116 -3.38 -27.94 -23.65
C ALA A 116 -4.82 -27.42 -23.84
N TYR A 117 -5.47 -27.05 -22.73
CA TYR A 117 -6.72 -26.30 -22.75
C TYR A 117 -6.47 -24.86 -22.35
N GLY A 118 -7.15 -23.94 -23.01
CA GLY A 118 -7.04 -22.52 -22.72
C GLY A 118 -8.39 -21.81 -22.72
N ARG A 119 -8.43 -20.72 -21.97
CA ARG A 119 -9.54 -19.77 -21.91
C ARG A 119 -9.20 -18.57 -22.80
N ILE A 120 -10.09 -18.20 -23.72
CA ILE A 120 -9.92 -16.99 -24.53
C ILE A 120 -10.11 -15.76 -23.63
N VAL A 121 -9.08 -14.93 -23.52
CA VAL A 121 -9.06 -13.67 -22.74
C VAL A 121 -9.31 -12.47 -23.66
N LYS A 122 -8.73 -12.50 -24.87
CA LYS A 122 -8.99 -11.53 -25.95
C LYS A 122 -9.47 -12.29 -27.18
N GLU A 123 -10.52 -11.80 -27.83
CA GLU A 123 -11.08 -12.43 -29.03
C GLU A 123 -10.04 -12.66 -30.12
N LEU A 124 -10.15 -13.79 -30.76
CA LEU A 124 -9.35 -14.21 -31.91
C LEU A 124 -9.98 -13.59 -33.17
N SER A 125 -9.17 -13.00 -34.04
CA SER A 125 -9.66 -12.45 -35.33
C SER A 125 -10.16 -13.50 -36.33
N ALA A 126 -9.77 -14.75 -36.13
CA ALA A 126 -10.17 -15.86 -36.97
C ALA A 126 -10.28 -17.16 -36.17
N THR A 127 -11.19 -18.05 -36.59
CA THR A 127 -11.39 -19.41 -36.03
C THR A 127 -10.62 -20.49 -36.77
N ILE A 128 -9.83 -20.10 -37.76
CA ILE A 128 -9.00 -21.02 -38.56
C ILE A 128 -7.76 -21.45 -37.78
N THR A 129 -7.25 -22.61 -38.14
CA THR A 129 -5.95 -23.11 -37.63
C THR A 129 -4.86 -22.08 -37.94
N ALA A 130 -4.11 -21.64 -36.93
CA ALA A 130 -2.97 -20.77 -37.17
C ALA A 130 -1.88 -21.54 -37.91
N PRO A 131 -1.16 -20.90 -38.84
CA PRO A 131 0.02 -21.52 -39.41
C PRO A 131 1.04 -21.86 -38.30
N PRO A 132 1.92 -22.83 -38.53
CA PRO A 132 3.05 -23.10 -37.68
C PRO A 132 3.76 -21.82 -37.32
N ASP A 133 4.29 -21.29 -36.56
CA ASP A 133 4.88 -19.97 -36.24
C ASP A 133 3.86 -18.82 -36.13
N GLY A 134 2.57 -19.07 -36.34
CA GLY A 134 1.51 -18.05 -36.16
C GLY A 134 1.05 -17.84 -34.73
N TRP A 135 1.72 -18.44 -33.76
CA TRP A 135 1.42 -18.34 -32.35
C TRP A 135 2.70 -18.14 -31.53
N MET A 136 2.57 -17.53 -30.38
CA MET A 136 3.68 -17.31 -29.45
C MET A 136 3.23 -17.63 -28.04
N LEU A 137 4.00 -18.48 -27.34
CA LEU A 137 3.85 -18.68 -25.91
C LEU A 137 4.47 -17.48 -25.17
N LYS A 138 3.64 -16.75 -24.48
CA LYS A 138 4.07 -15.71 -23.56
C LYS A 138 4.16 -16.31 -22.16
N THR A 139 5.35 -16.64 -21.73
CA THR A 139 5.60 -16.99 -20.34
C THR A 139 5.35 -15.77 -19.47
N PHE A 140 4.80 -15.99 -18.29
CA PHE A 140 4.68 -14.91 -17.33
C PHE A 140 6.06 -14.29 -17.07
N MET A 141 6.09 -12.96 -17.07
CA MET A 141 7.28 -12.21 -16.65
C MET A 141 7.63 -12.52 -15.19
N TRP A 142 6.65 -12.95 -14.40
CA TRP A 142 6.78 -13.27 -12.99
C TRP A 142 6.38 -14.73 -12.74
N ASN A 143 7.26 -15.46 -12.09
CA ASN A 143 7.10 -16.89 -11.81
C ASN A 143 7.78 -17.21 -10.45
N PRO A 144 7.60 -18.39 -9.88
CA PRO A 144 8.21 -18.74 -8.60
C PRO A 144 9.74 -18.68 -8.56
N THR A 145 10.42 -18.76 -9.72
CA THR A 145 11.89 -18.69 -9.81
C THR A 145 12.37 -17.24 -9.81
N ASP A 146 11.76 -16.38 -10.64
CA ASP A 146 12.14 -14.96 -10.78
C ASP A 146 11.42 -14.08 -9.74
N GLY A 147 10.42 -14.64 -9.05
CA GLY A 147 9.62 -13.96 -8.05
C GLY A 147 8.54 -13.06 -8.64
N TYR A 148 7.82 -12.41 -7.76
CA TYR A 148 6.71 -11.51 -8.08
C TYR A 148 7.06 -10.08 -7.67
N PRO A 149 6.51 -9.06 -8.35
CA PRO A 149 6.78 -7.67 -8.02
C PRO A 149 6.26 -7.34 -6.62
N CYS A 150 7.05 -6.59 -5.86
CA CYS A 150 6.70 -6.14 -4.52
C CYS A 150 6.02 -4.76 -4.50
N ALA A 151 6.10 -4.00 -5.59
CA ALA A 151 5.53 -2.68 -5.73
C ALA A 151 4.67 -2.56 -6.98
N VAL A 152 3.53 -1.88 -6.86
CA VAL A 152 2.62 -1.59 -7.97
C VAL A 152 2.10 -0.16 -7.88
N SER A 153 1.87 0.47 -9.05
CA SER A 153 1.26 1.81 -9.13
C SER A 153 0.61 2.01 -10.49
N LEU A 154 -0.48 2.78 -10.53
CA LEU A 154 -1.08 3.27 -11.77
C LEU A 154 -0.51 4.64 -12.09
N TYR A 155 0.00 4.82 -13.31
CA TYR A 155 0.50 6.10 -13.80
C TYR A 155 0.36 6.20 -15.32
N GLN A 156 -0.10 7.35 -15.83
CA GLN A 156 -0.29 7.61 -17.27
C GLN A 156 -0.99 6.46 -18.03
N GLN A 157 -2.13 5.99 -17.50
CA GLN A 157 -2.95 4.90 -18.07
C GLN A 157 -2.22 3.55 -18.22
N ARG A 158 -1.17 3.31 -17.45
CA ARG A 158 -0.42 2.05 -17.39
C ARG A 158 -0.39 1.52 -15.96
N LEU A 159 -0.37 0.21 -15.83
CA LEU A 159 -0.01 -0.44 -14.58
C LEU A 159 1.51 -0.64 -14.56
N TYR A 160 2.15 -0.06 -13.57
CA TYR A 160 3.56 -0.28 -13.28
C TYR A 160 3.69 -1.31 -12.17
N ALA A 161 4.59 -2.25 -12.35
CA ALA A 161 5.01 -3.22 -11.36
C ALA A 161 6.51 -3.16 -11.20
N ALA A 162 7.07 -3.42 -10.03
CA ALA A 162 8.50 -3.30 -9.83
C ALA A 162 9.03 -4.21 -8.72
N GLY A 163 10.32 -4.55 -8.82
CA GLY A 163 11.10 -5.22 -7.80
C GLY A 163 10.64 -6.65 -7.52
N SER A 164 11.19 -7.63 -8.23
CA SER A 164 11.04 -9.05 -7.87
C SER A 164 12.34 -9.59 -7.26
N SER A 165 12.30 -10.80 -6.73
CA SER A 165 13.51 -11.44 -6.18
C SER A 165 14.59 -11.70 -7.23
N GLY A 166 14.20 -12.04 -8.46
CA GLY A 166 15.12 -12.24 -9.59
C GLY A 166 15.56 -10.94 -10.26
N TYR A 167 14.70 -9.91 -10.21
CA TYR A 167 14.95 -8.60 -10.85
C TYR A 167 14.64 -7.47 -9.87
N PRO A 168 15.49 -7.24 -8.86
CA PRO A 168 15.19 -6.30 -7.77
C PRO A 168 15.08 -4.84 -8.22
N GLU A 169 15.75 -4.45 -9.29
CA GLU A 169 15.78 -3.07 -9.81
C GLU A 169 14.91 -2.86 -11.05
N ARG A 170 14.14 -3.87 -11.46
CA ARG A 170 13.33 -3.80 -12.68
C ARG A 170 11.97 -3.19 -12.43
N VAL A 171 11.59 -2.28 -13.32
CA VAL A 171 10.25 -1.73 -13.46
C VAL A 171 9.63 -2.28 -14.74
N TRP A 172 8.42 -2.80 -14.66
CA TRP A 172 7.60 -3.23 -15.79
C TRP A 172 6.43 -2.28 -15.95
N ALA A 173 6.09 -1.93 -17.17
CA ALA A 173 4.94 -1.12 -17.51
C ALA A 173 4.02 -1.89 -18.47
N SER A 174 2.73 -1.89 -18.19
CA SER A 174 1.73 -2.46 -19.11
C SER A 174 1.57 -1.63 -20.37
N ALA A 175 0.94 -2.19 -21.39
CA ALA A 175 0.45 -1.44 -22.53
C ALA A 175 -0.57 -0.38 -22.08
N THR A 176 -0.66 0.74 -22.80
CA THR A 176 -1.54 1.86 -22.47
C THR A 176 -3.01 1.44 -22.51
N GLY A 177 -3.72 1.61 -21.39
CA GLY A 177 -5.12 1.21 -21.24
C GLY A 177 -5.34 -0.30 -21.09
N LEU A 178 -4.30 -1.12 -21.21
CA LEU A 178 -4.36 -2.58 -21.09
C LEU A 178 -3.53 -3.04 -19.89
N TYR A 179 -4.08 -2.91 -18.70
CA TYR A 179 -3.36 -3.10 -17.41
C TYR A 179 -2.80 -4.50 -17.16
N TYR A 180 -3.25 -5.51 -17.93
CA TYR A 180 -2.78 -6.90 -17.83
C TYR A 180 -1.88 -7.32 -18.99
N ASP A 181 -1.64 -6.44 -19.97
CA ASP A 181 -0.76 -6.72 -21.10
C ASP A 181 0.61 -6.04 -20.90
N PHE A 182 1.59 -6.84 -20.51
CA PHE A 182 2.98 -6.42 -20.35
C PHE A 182 3.87 -6.85 -21.52
N THR A 183 3.28 -7.08 -22.69
CA THR A 183 4.04 -7.46 -23.88
C THR A 183 5.00 -6.31 -24.24
N PRO A 184 6.32 -6.57 -24.29
CA PRO A 184 7.25 -5.57 -24.71
C PRO A 184 7.12 -5.28 -26.22
N GLY A 185 7.21 -4.00 -26.57
CA GLY A 185 7.19 -3.53 -27.95
C GLY A 185 7.95 -2.23 -28.11
N THR A 186 7.87 -1.65 -29.31
CA THR A 186 8.57 -0.40 -29.68
C THR A 186 7.61 0.75 -29.92
N ASP A 187 6.32 0.48 -30.07
CA ASP A 187 5.31 1.51 -30.26
C ASP A 187 5.01 2.23 -28.94
N ASP A 188 4.63 3.49 -29.00
CA ASP A 188 4.38 4.32 -27.82
C ASP A 188 3.31 3.72 -26.87
N GLY A 189 2.40 2.92 -27.40
CA GLY A 189 1.34 2.24 -26.64
C GLY A 189 1.76 0.93 -25.98
N ASP A 190 2.88 0.35 -26.39
CA ASP A 190 3.29 -1.00 -25.97
C ASP A 190 3.77 -1.05 -24.51
N GLY A 191 3.76 -2.27 -23.95
CA GLY A 191 4.42 -2.55 -22.68
C GLY A 191 5.95 -2.50 -22.80
N PHE A 192 6.62 -2.30 -21.67
CA PHE A 192 8.09 -2.31 -21.62
C PHE A 192 8.59 -2.70 -20.24
N SER A 193 9.89 -2.98 -20.14
CA SER A 193 10.59 -3.10 -18.88
C SER A 193 11.89 -2.29 -18.92
N TYR A 194 12.28 -1.78 -17.75
CA TYR A 194 13.48 -0.98 -17.60
C TYR A 194 14.16 -1.30 -16.27
N ASP A 195 15.47 -1.46 -16.29
CA ASP A 195 16.26 -1.65 -15.07
C ASP A 195 16.77 -0.27 -14.60
N VAL A 196 16.43 0.07 -13.34
CA VAL A 196 16.88 1.31 -12.71
C VAL A 196 18.36 1.11 -12.35
N ALA A 197 19.24 1.66 -13.16
CA ALA A 197 20.68 1.54 -12.93
C ALA A 197 21.10 2.41 -11.73
N SER A 198 21.60 1.78 -10.69
CA SER A 198 22.23 2.42 -9.54
C SER A 198 23.65 1.89 -9.34
N ASP A 199 24.47 2.60 -8.56
CA ASP A 199 25.84 2.15 -8.26
C ASP A 199 25.88 0.89 -7.38
N GLN A 200 24.75 0.51 -6.79
CA GLN A 200 24.58 -0.66 -5.93
C GLN A 200 23.25 -1.32 -6.25
N VAL A 201 23.18 -2.64 -6.19
CA VAL A 201 21.91 -3.36 -6.35
C VAL A 201 21.00 -3.04 -5.18
N ASN A 202 19.97 -2.26 -5.44
CA ASN A 202 19.00 -1.79 -4.45
C ASN A 202 17.59 -2.24 -4.83
N GLN A 203 17.01 -3.13 -4.05
CA GLN A 203 15.64 -3.58 -4.30
C GLN A 203 14.66 -2.41 -4.29
N ILE A 204 13.82 -2.34 -5.33
CA ILE A 204 12.67 -1.42 -5.35
C ILE A 204 11.66 -1.88 -4.31
N MET A 205 11.29 -0.97 -3.43
CA MET A 205 10.34 -1.23 -2.35
C MET A 205 8.96 -0.68 -2.67
N HIS A 206 8.88 0.51 -3.28
CA HIS A 206 7.63 1.19 -3.56
C HIS A 206 7.67 1.95 -4.88
N LEU A 207 6.51 2.06 -5.50
CA LEU A 207 6.20 2.98 -6.57
C LEU A 207 5.16 4.00 -6.08
N ALA A 208 5.39 5.27 -6.34
CA ALA A 208 4.46 6.33 -6.00
C ALA A 208 4.20 7.23 -7.20
N SER A 209 2.92 7.33 -7.58
CA SER A 209 2.49 8.19 -8.68
C SER A 209 2.12 9.58 -8.17
N SER A 210 2.69 10.60 -8.80
CA SER A 210 2.35 12.00 -8.58
C SER A 210 2.39 12.74 -9.92
N ARG A 211 3.01 13.90 -10.00
CA ARG A 211 3.36 14.56 -11.26
C ARG A 211 4.32 13.72 -12.10
N ILE A 212 5.17 12.95 -11.44
CA ILE A 212 6.10 11.98 -12.01
C ILE A 212 5.94 10.64 -11.30
N LEU A 213 6.48 9.58 -11.86
CA LEU A 213 6.56 8.29 -11.19
C LEU A 213 7.83 8.25 -10.32
N THR A 214 7.65 8.15 -9.01
CA THR A 214 8.75 8.01 -8.06
C THR A 214 9.00 6.54 -7.76
N VAL A 215 10.25 6.12 -7.86
CA VAL A 215 10.71 4.76 -7.52
C VAL A 215 11.55 4.86 -6.26
N LEU A 216 11.07 4.20 -5.21
CA LEU A 216 11.73 4.18 -3.91
C LEU A 216 12.41 2.83 -3.72
N THR A 217 13.73 2.85 -3.59
CA THR A 217 14.55 1.65 -3.35
C THR A 217 15.08 1.60 -1.92
N GLN A 218 15.72 0.53 -1.54
CA GLN A 218 16.38 0.43 -0.23
C GLN A 218 17.53 1.41 -0.04
N GLY A 219 18.16 1.88 -1.10
CA GLY A 219 19.34 2.76 -1.04
C GLY A 219 19.12 4.16 -1.55
N GLU A 220 18.25 4.33 -2.55
CA GLU A 220 18.10 5.57 -3.31
C GLU A 220 16.63 5.83 -3.67
N GLU A 221 16.32 7.07 -3.98
CA GLU A 221 15.05 7.51 -4.55
C GLU A 221 15.28 8.00 -5.99
N PHE A 222 14.50 7.44 -6.92
CA PHE A 222 14.55 7.80 -8.33
C PHE A 222 13.22 8.40 -8.79
N THR A 223 13.30 9.17 -9.86
CA THR A 223 12.14 9.64 -10.59
C THR A 223 12.20 9.14 -12.02
N ILE A 224 11.05 8.73 -12.55
CA ILE A 224 10.88 8.32 -13.93
C ILE A 224 9.91 9.31 -14.60
N ASP A 225 10.35 9.88 -15.71
CA ASP A 225 9.56 10.79 -16.55
C ASP A 225 9.80 10.51 -18.04
N GLY A 226 8.97 11.09 -18.89
CA GLY A 226 9.08 11.01 -20.35
C GLY A 226 9.91 12.15 -20.95
N GLY A 227 10.82 12.76 -20.21
CA GLY A 227 11.68 13.83 -20.69
C GLY A 227 10.87 15.01 -21.26
N SER A 228 11.31 15.54 -22.40
CA SER A 228 10.67 16.70 -23.07
C SER A 228 9.28 16.39 -23.64
N VAL A 229 8.96 15.13 -23.92
CA VAL A 229 7.66 14.70 -24.47
C VAL A 229 6.62 14.55 -23.37
N GLY A 230 7.04 14.35 -22.11
CA GLY A 230 6.17 14.23 -20.95
C GLY A 230 5.55 12.86 -20.74
N SER A 231 5.37 12.05 -21.80
CA SER A 231 4.82 10.69 -21.70
C SER A 231 5.96 9.66 -21.63
N ILE A 232 5.80 8.68 -20.73
CA ILE A 232 6.73 7.54 -20.63
C ILE A 232 6.32 6.51 -21.67
N THR A 233 7.23 6.19 -22.59
CA THR A 233 7.05 5.20 -23.65
C THR A 233 8.25 4.26 -23.72
N PRO A 234 8.17 3.13 -24.44
CA PRO A 234 9.30 2.20 -24.58
C PRO A 234 10.60 2.85 -25.04
N THR A 235 10.48 3.90 -25.87
CA THR A 235 11.62 4.62 -26.47
C THR A 235 11.95 5.95 -25.79
N ASN A 236 11.08 6.41 -24.87
CA ASN A 236 11.23 7.70 -24.19
C ASN A 236 11.03 7.53 -22.68
N ILE A 237 12.08 7.11 -22.01
CA ILE A 237 12.14 6.95 -20.56
C ILE A 237 13.40 7.66 -20.04
N ASN A 238 13.21 8.46 -19.01
CA ASN A 238 14.27 9.18 -18.34
C ASN A 238 14.23 8.87 -16.85
N VAL A 239 15.28 8.24 -16.35
CA VAL A 239 15.41 7.84 -14.95
C VAL A 239 16.51 8.68 -14.31
N ARG A 240 16.17 9.34 -13.19
CA ARG A 240 17.12 10.22 -12.47
C ARG A 240 17.14 9.85 -10.99
N SER A 241 18.33 9.66 -10.43
CA SER A 241 18.54 9.60 -8.99
C SER A 241 18.31 11.00 -8.38
N GLN A 242 17.56 11.06 -7.30
CA GLN A 242 17.21 12.31 -6.60
C GLN A 242 17.87 12.39 -5.22
N SER A 243 17.93 11.29 -4.50
CA SER A 243 18.55 11.23 -3.16
C SER A 243 18.96 9.80 -2.80
N ILE A 244 19.86 9.68 -1.81
CA ILE A 244 20.53 8.44 -1.41
C ILE A 244 20.13 8.00 0.02
N TYR A 245 18.89 8.22 0.43
CA TYR A 245 18.47 7.91 1.79
C TYR A 245 17.87 6.52 1.94
N GLY A 246 17.26 6.02 0.88
CA GLY A 246 16.54 4.75 0.84
C GLY A 246 15.27 4.74 1.66
N THR A 247 14.40 3.82 1.36
CA THR A 247 13.09 3.66 2.00
C THR A 247 12.98 2.34 2.76
N ALA A 248 12.14 2.33 3.80
CA ALA A 248 11.76 1.15 4.56
C ALA A 248 10.50 0.47 3.97
N ARG A 249 10.07 -0.64 4.55
CA ARG A 249 8.91 -1.42 4.11
C ARG A 249 7.54 -0.72 4.21
N PRO A 250 7.26 0.15 5.21
CA PRO A 250 5.96 0.82 5.27
C PRO A 250 5.71 1.63 4.00
N ARG A 251 4.47 1.52 3.48
CA ARG A 251 4.10 2.16 2.22
C ARG A 251 4.12 3.69 2.38
N PRO A 252 4.79 4.43 1.49
CA PRO A 252 4.77 5.88 1.51
C PRO A 252 3.35 6.44 1.38
N VAL A 253 3.09 7.56 2.05
CA VAL A 253 1.83 8.28 1.95
C VAL A 253 2.02 9.63 1.27
N ARG A 254 1.02 10.03 0.50
CA ARG A 254 1.03 11.33 -0.17
C ARG A 254 0.26 12.34 0.67
N VAL A 255 0.93 13.44 1.00
CA VAL A 255 0.34 14.59 1.71
C VAL A 255 0.46 15.81 0.82
N GLY A 256 -0.65 16.25 0.25
CA GLY A 256 -0.64 17.32 -0.76
C GLY A 256 0.23 16.94 -1.96
N ASN A 257 1.29 17.72 -2.15
CA ASN A 257 2.26 17.53 -3.24
C ASN A 257 3.53 16.79 -2.78
N GLU A 258 3.59 16.35 -1.54
CA GLU A 258 4.75 15.68 -0.96
C GLU A 258 4.52 14.20 -0.76
N LEU A 259 5.60 13.45 -0.83
CA LEU A 259 5.63 12.04 -0.52
C LEU A 259 6.34 11.84 0.82
N ILE A 260 5.61 11.36 1.82
CA ILE A 260 6.14 11.09 3.15
C ILE A 260 6.44 9.60 3.26
N PHE A 261 7.67 9.27 3.67
CA PHE A 261 8.13 7.90 3.80
C PHE A 261 9.14 7.71 4.94
N PRO A 262 9.17 6.52 5.55
CA PRO A 262 10.21 6.14 6.49
C PRO A 262 11.51 5.83 5.74
N GLN A 263 12.63 6.45 6.17
CA GLN A 263 13.96 6.16 5.65
C GLN A 263 14.36 4.70 5.94
N ARG A 264 15.31 4.13 5.21
CA ARG A 264 15.76 2.73 5.21
C ARG A 264 15.73 2.00 6.56
N ALA A 265 16.15 2.63 7.65
CA ALA A 265 16.12 2.04 9.00
C ALA A 265 14.78 2.24 9.73
N ALA A 266 13.77 2.81 9.07
CA ALA A 266 12.45 3.13 9.61
C ALA A 266 12.43 4.10 10.82
N LYS A 267 13.57 4.70 11.19
CA LYS A 267 13.73 5.58 12.36
C LYS A 267 13.69 7.08 12.03
N LYS A 268 13.60 7.43 10.77
CA LYS A 268 13.51 8.82 10.32
C LYS A 268 12.39 8.93 9.31
N ILE A 269 11.55 9.91 9.47
CA ILE A 269 10.48 10.22 8.51
C ILE A 269 10.96 11.35 7.60
N ARG A 270 10.84 11.12 6.30
CA ARG A 270 11.22 12.09 5.28
C ARG A 270 10.02 12.53 4.48
N SER A 271 10.07 13.78 4.06
CA SER A 271 9.17 14.36 3.08
C SER A 271 9.96 14.63 1.80
N MET A 272 9.54 14.04 0.68
CA MET A 272 10.13 14.27 -0.64
C MET A 272 9.21 15.18 -1.45
N ALA A 273 9.74 16.32 -1.85
CA ALA A 273 9.04 17.32 -2.65
C ALA A 273 9.96 17.93 -3.70
N TYR A 274 9.36 18.39 -4.81
CA TYR A 274 10.09 19.14 -5.82
C TYR A 274 10.45 20.53 -5.30
N ASP A 275 11.71 20.91 -5.43
CA ASP A 275 12.25 22.24 -5.10
C ASP A 275 12.65 22.95 -6.40
N PHE A 276 11.92 23.98 -6.75
CA PHE A 276 12.15 24.76 -7.96
C PHE A 276 13.53 25.45 -7.97
N ASN A 277 14.06 25.84 -6.81
CA ASN A 277 15.35 26.55 -6.73
C ASN A 277 16.54 25.66 -7.10
N THR A 278 16.41 24.36 -6.88
CA THR A 278 17.47 23.39 -7.15
C THR A 278 17.15 22.50 -8.36
N ASP A 279 15.97 22.68 -8.99
CA ASP A 279 15.43 21.85 -10.07
C ASP A 279 15.57 20.35 -9.77
N SER A 280 15.24 19.97 -8.53
CA SER A 280 15.39 18.59 -8.06
C SER A 280 14.40 18.26 -6.96
N PHE A 281 14.18 16.97 -6.72
CA PHE A 281 13.41 16.53 -5.56
C PHE A 281 14.31 16.48 -4.33
N ARG A 282 13.88 17.12 -3.26
CA ARG A 282 14.61 17.14 -1.98
C ARG A 282 13.86 16.34 -0.93
N SER A 283 14.61 15.57 -0.15
CA SER A 283 14.05 14.75 0.93
C SER A 283 14.43 15.34 2.29
N GLN A 284 13.50 16.11 2.90
CA GLN A 284 13.70 16.72 4.21
C GLN A 284 13.46 15.70 5.33
N ASN A 285 14.26 15.73 6.39
CA ASN A 285 14.04 14.94 7.60
C ASN A 285 13.08 15.64 8.55
N LEU A 286 11.85 15.17 8.67
CA LEU A 286 10.81 15.72 9.53
C LEU A 286 11.04 15.39 11.01
N THR A 287 11.68 14.27 11.33
CA THR A 287 11.94 13.82 12.71
C THR A 287 13.26 14.35 13.27
N ARG A 288 13.87 15.37 12.67
CA ARG A 288 15.19 15.87 13.11
C ARG A 288 15.23 16.31 14.57
N LEU A 289 14.19 16.99 15.04
CA LEU A 289 14.05 17.45 16.43
C LEU A 289 13.28 16.48 17.32
N ALA A 290 12.66 15.45 16.72
CA ALA A 290 11.81 14.47 17.38
C ALA A 290 12.31 13.03 17.17
N ALA A 291 13.63 12.82 17.11
CA ALA A 291 14.21 11.52 16.80
C ALA A 291 13.83 10.41 17.81
N HIS A 292 13.58 10.77 19.06
CA HIS A 292 13.13 9.86 20.12
C HIS A 292 11.72 9.30 19.86
N ILE A 293 10.90 10.02 19.11
CA ILE A 293 9.51 9.59 18.81
C ILE A 293 9.49 8.32 17.96
N THR A 294 10.44 8.17 17.04
CA THR A 294 10.51 7.04 16.08
C THR A 294 11.68 6.08 16.37
N GLU A 295 12.23 6.07 17.56
CA GLU A 295 13.45 5.32 17.89
C GLU A 295 13.36 3.80 17.72
N SER A 296 12.18 3.19 17.96
CA SER A 296 11.96 1.76 17.74
C SER A 296 11.68 1.38 16.28
N GLY A 297 11.53 2.38 15.39
CA GLY A 297 11.23 2.21 13.98
C GLY A 297 9.72 2.15 13.70
N VAL A 298 9.33 2.65 12.52
CA VAL A 298 7.95 2.67 12.03
C VAL A 298 7.69 1.42 11.20
N VAL A 299 6.58 0.71 11.46
CA VAL A 299 6.19 -0.53 10.78
C VAL A 299 4.97 -0.36 9.88
N ASP A 300 4.15 0.66 10.11
CA ASP A 300 3.00 0.99 9.27
C ASP A 300 2.71 2.49 9.31
N ILE A 301 2.06 3.03 8.26
CA ILE A 301 1.79 4.44 8.08
C ILE A 301 0.49 4.66 7.29
N ALA A 302 -0.34 5.59 7.76
CA ALA A 302 -1.57 6.01 7.08
C ALA A 302 -1.70 7.53 7.13
N PHE A 303 -2.43 8.11 6.18
CA PHE A 303 -2.69 9.55 6.13
C PHE A 303 -4.19 9.83 6.25
N GLN A 304 -4.51 10.74 7.15
CA GLN A 304 -5.81 11.36 7.35
C GLN A 304 -5.73 12.77 6.78
N ALA A 305 -6.59 13.10 5.82
CA ALA A 305 -6.63 14.44 5.22
C ALA A 305 -7.55 15.39 5.99
N GLU A 306 -8.70 14.91 6.43
CA GLU A 306 -9.74 15.68 7.09
C GLU A 306 -10.13 15.10 8.46
N PRO A 307 -10.53 15.93 9.43
CA PRO A 307 -10.65 17.41 9.39
C PRO A 307 -9.31 18.14 9.52
N THR A 308 -8.27 17.44 9.90
CA THR A 308 -6.91 17.98 10.08
C THR A 308 -5.92 17.03 9.44
N PRO A 309 -4.92 17.50 8.70
CA PRO A 309 -3.93 16.64 8.07
C PRO A 309 -3.02 15.98 9.12
N VAL A 310 -3.19 14.68 9.31
CA VAL A 310 -2.43 13.87 10.27
C VAL A 310 -1.86 12.64 9.59
N VAL A 311 -0.58 12.43 9.75
CA VAL A 311 0.08 11.18 9.38
C VAL A 311 0.17 10.29 10.63
N TRP A 312 -0.51 9.16 10.57
CA TRP A 312 -0.52 8.16 11.62
C TRP A 312 0.54 7.11 11.35
N MET A 313 1.28 6.73 12.38
CA MET A 313 2.39 5.78 12.26
C MET A 313 2.37 4.80 13.41
N VAL A 314 2.56 3.51 13.11
CA VAL A 314 2.72 2.47 14.12
C VAL A 314 4.19 2.19 14.30
N ARG A 315 4.66 2.18 15.55
CA ARG A 315 6.02 1.81 15.92
C ARG A 315 6.16 0.29 16.10
N ALA A 316 7.38 -0.21 15.97
CA ALA A 316 7.67 -1.63 16.17
C ALA A 316 7.37 -2.13 17.60
N ASP A 317 7.43 -1.27 18.60
CA ASP A 317 7.07 -1.55 19.99
C ASP A 317 5.58 -1.42 20.29
N GLY A 318 4.76 -1.14 19.28
CA GLY A 318 3.30 -1.07 19.41
C GLY A 318 2.74 0.28 19.85
N VAL A 319 3.54 1.34 19.88
CA VAL A 319 3.06 2.71 20.14
C VAL A 319 2.53 3.31 18.84
N LEU A 320 1.38 3.99 18.90
CA LEU A 320 0.86 4.78 17.81
C LEU A 320 1.40 6.22 17.91
N ILE A 321 1.80 6.78 16.77
CA ILE A 321 2.26 8.16 16.65
C ILE A 321 1.31 8.91 15.72
N SER A 322 0.92 10.10 16.09
CA SER A 322 0.35 11.09 15.19
C SER A 322 1.39 12.16 14.86
N MET A 323 1.45 12.55 13.59
CA MET A 323 2.21 13.70 13.11
C MET A 323 1.24 14.65 12.41
N THR A 324 0.89 15.76 13.06
CA THR A 324 0.18 16.85 12.39
C THR A 324 1.16 17.53 11.45
N TYR A 325 0.84 17.54 10.17
CA TYR A 325 1.74 18.05 9.16
C TYR A 325 1.01 18.97 8.18
N ASP A 326 1.36 20.25 8.24
CA ASP A 326 0.93 21.28 7.31
C ASP A 326 2.14 22.09 6.88
N ARG A 327 2.55 21.92 5.62
CA ARG A 327 3.73 22.59 5.09
C ARG A 327 3.50 24.09 4.91
N ASP A 328 2.32 24.46 4.47
CA ASP A 328 2.02 25.86 4.12
C ASP A 328 2.02 26.74 5.38
N GLU A 329 1.56 26.16 6.49
CA GLU A 329 1.58 26.81 7.82
C GLU A 329 2.85 26.48 8.63
N ASN A 330 3.80 25.72 8.09
CA ASN A 330 5.01 25.27 8.79
C ASN A 330 4.73 24.48 10.08
N VAL A 331 3.64 23.72 10.11
CA VAL A 331 3.28 22.86 11.25
C VAL A 331 3.87 21.47 11.04
N CYS A 332 4.66 21.01 12.02
CA CYS A 332 5.15 19.64 12.10
C CYS A 332 5.24 19.24 13.57
N GLY A 333 4.16 18.70 14.12
CA GLY A 333 4.03 18.32 15.52
C GLY A 333 3.78 16.82 15.68
N PHE A 334 4.42 16.21 16.67
CA PHE A 334 4.29 14.78 16.95
C PHE A 334 3.64 14.55 18.31
N ALA A 335 2.75 13.54 18.40
CA ALA A 335 2.25 13.03 19.66
C ALA A 335 2.32 11.50 19.70
N ARG A 336 2.44 10.94 20.91
CA ARG A 336 2.44 9.50 21.16
C ARG A 336 1.10 9.10 21.75
N HIS A 337 0.57 7.98 21.29
CA HIS A 337 -0.65 7.36 21.80
C HIS A 337 -0.32 5.96 22.27
N THR A 338 -0.54 5.73 23.55
CA THR A 338 -0.31 4.43 24.20
C THR A 338 -1.64 3.80 24.57
N THR A 339 -1.69 2.49 24.65
CA THR A 339 -2.86 1.72 25.06
C THR A 339 -2.42 0.52 25.90
N ASP A 340 -3.33 -0.09 26.63
CA ASP A 340 -3.10 -1.41 27.25
C ASP A 340 -3.16 -2.49 26.14
N GLY A 341 -2.04 -2.63 25.44
CA GLY A 341 -1.88 -3.49 24.28
C GLY A 341 -0.79 -2.97 23.34
N ALA A 342 -0.91 -3.33 22.06
CA ALA A 342 0.04 -2.90 21.03
C ALA A 342 -0.68 -2.65 19.71
N PHE A 343 -0.51 -1.49 19.14
CA PHE A 343 -0.93 -1.18 17.78
C PHE A 343 -0.10 -1.99 16.78
N LYS A 344 -0.74 -2.58 15.76
CA LYS A 344 -0.10 -3.43 14.75
C LYS A 344 -0.16 -2.85 13.34
N SER A 345 -1.28 -2.23 12.99
CA SER A 345 -1.51 -1.65 11.68
C SER A 345 -2.53 -0.53 11.79
N VAL A 346 -2.49 0.41 10.83
CA VAL A 346 -3.42 1.54 10.73
C VAL A 346 -3.87 1.75 9.30
N CYS A 347 -5.09 2.21 9.13
CA CYS A 347 -5.58 2.72 7.86
C CYS A 347 -6.57 3.87 8.08
N CYS A 348 -6.58 4.82 7.14
CA CYS A 348 -7.58 5.89 7.10
C CYS A 348 -8.54 5.64 5.96
N ILE A 349 -9.84 5.78 6.24
CA ILE A 349 -10.92 5.57 5.27
C ILE A 349 -11.77 6.84 5.24
N PRO A 350 -12.06 7.42 4.07
CA PRO A 350 -12.97 8.55 3.96
C PRO A 350 -14.36 8.24 4.55
N GLY A 351 -14.86 9.11 5.41
CA GLY A 351 -16.18 9.04 6.03
C GLY A 351 -17.04 10.25 5.65
N ALA A 352 -18.27 10.32 6.17
CA ALA A 352 -19.20 11.41 5.87
C ALA A 352 -18.76 12.76 6.48
N ASP A 353 -18.15 12.72 7.66
CA ASP A 353 -17.75 13.90 8.45
C ASP A 353 -16.22 14.10 8.47
N GLY A 354 -15.49 13.44 7.60
CA GLY A 354 -14.04 13.41 7.52
C GLY A 354 -13.47 11.98 7.53
N ASP A 355 -12.16 11.88 7.44
CA ASP A 355 -11.48 10.59 7.42
C ASP A 355 -11.53 9.92 8.80
N VAL A 356 -11.74 8.63 8.80
CA VAL A 356 -11.79 7.79 10.00
C VAL A 356 -10.56 6.91 10.07
N LEU A 357 -9.81 6.99 11.17
CA LEU A 357 -8.69 6.10 11.46
C LEU A 357 -9.20 4.79 12.04
N PHE A 358 -8.81 3.69 11.43
CA PHE A 358 -8.93 2.35 11.98
C PHE A 358 -7.55 1.81 12.34
N ALA A 359 -7.47 1.11 13.46
CA ALA A 359 -6.25 0.48 13.93
C ALA A 359 -6.51 -0.98 14.30
N VAL A 360 -5.57 -1.84 13.96
CA VAL A 360 -5.51 -3.20 14.52
C VAL A 360 -4.72 -3.11 15.83
N VAL A 361 -5.39 -3.44 16.93
CA VAL A 361 -4.78 -3.42 18.27
C VAL A 361 -4.75 -4.84 18.85
N GLN A 362 -3.59 -5.26 19.27
CA GLN A 362 -3.41 -6.54 19.99
C GLN A 362 -3.57 -6.29 21.48
N ARG A 363 -4.50 -7.01 22.12
CA ARG A 363 -4.80 -6.91 23.55
C ARG A 363 -4.73 -8.28 24.23
N THR A 364 -4.52 -8.28 25.53
CA THR A 364 -4.65 -9.51 26.36
C THR A 364 -5.93 -9.42 27.18
N ILE A 365 -6.87 -10.31 26.91
CA ILE A 365 -8.18 -10.39 27.57
C ILE A 365 -8.31 -11.77 28.16
N ASN A 366 -8.52 -11.88 29.47
CA ASN A 366 -8.61 -13.16 30.19
C ASN A 366 -7.44 -14.11 29.89
N GLY A 367 -6.22 -13.57 29.78
CA GLY A 367 -5.00 -14.34 29.47
C GLY A 367 -4.85 -14.74 28.01
N ASN A 368 -5.81 -14.47 27.15
CA ASN A 368 -5.76 -14.74 25.71
C ASN A 368 -5.32 -13.50 24.92
N VAL A 369 -4.41 -13.70 23.99
CA VAL A 369 -4.00 -12.65 23.06
C VAL A 369 -5.02 -12.59 21.92
N VAL A 370 -5.64 -11.42 21.74
CA VAL A 370 -6.65 -11.16 20.71
C VAL A 370 -6.25 -9.93 19.89
N GLN A 371 -6.73 -9.84 18.66
CA GLN A 371 -6.57 -8.66 17.82
C GLN A 371 -7.95 -8.07 17.54
N ASN A 372 -8.11 -6.80 17.86
CA ASN A 372 -9.34 -6.04 17.61
C ASN A 372 -9.09 -5.02 16.52
N VAL A 373 -10.10 -4.75 15.72
CA VAL A 373 -10.14 -3.58 14.86
C VAL A 373 -10.86 -2.48 15.62
N GLU A 374 -10.14 -1.41 15.94
CA GLU A 374 -10.64 -0.29 16.72
C GLU A 374 -10.69 0.96 15.85
N ARG A 375 -11.67 1.80 16.08
CA ARG A 375 -11.87 3.08 15.39
C ARG A 375 -11.52 4.22 16.32
N LEU A 376 -10.72 5.17 15.85
CA LEU A 376 -10.55 6.43 16.57
C LEU A 376 -11.80 7.30 16.36
N ASP A 377 -12.40 7.71 17.47
CA ASP A 377 -13.60 8.54 17.47
C ASP A 377 -13.41 9.76 18.36
N ALA A 378 -13.51 10.95 17.80
CA ALA A 378 -13.32 12.21 18.53
C ALA A 378 -14.37 12.47 19.61
N GLY A 379 -15.53 11.81 19.54
CA GLY A 379 -16.59 11.91 20.53
C GLY A 379 -16.39 11.03 21.77
N VAL A 380 -15.31 10.23 21.81
CA VAL A 380 -15.03 9.24 22.86
C VAL A 380 -13.71 9.56 23.53
N GLN A 381 -13.69 9.65 24.86
CA GLN A 381 -12.53 10.08 25.66
C GLN A 381 -11.97 8.97 26.56
N THR A 382 -12.34 7.71 26.35
CA THR A 382 -11.70 6.56 27.00
C THR A 382 -11.05 5.66 25.95
N ASP A 383 -9.99 4.92 26.30
CA ASP A 383 -9.34 3.99 25.38
C ASP A 383 -10.09 2.65 25.33
N ALA A 384 -10.13 2.00 24.17
CA ALA A 384 -10.88 0.77 23.92
C ALA A 384 -12.37 0.86 24.34
N ALA A 385 -12.96 2.01 24.16
CA ALA A 385 -14.28 2.36 24.67
C ALA A 385 -15.41 1.52 24.10
N ILE A 386 -16.35 1.22 24.97
CA ILE A 386 -17.68 0.72 24.60
C ILE A 386 -18.69 1.79 25.00
N ILE A 387 -19.45 2.24 24.01
CA ILE A 387 -20.54 3.21 24.21
C ILE A 387 -21.88 2.54 24.05
N GLY A 388 -22.88 3.03 24.78
CA GLY A 388 -24.23 2.53 24.64
C GLY A 388 -25.28 3.47 25.22
N SER A 389 -26.54 3.17 24.92
CA SER A 389 -27.68 3.94 25.40
C SER A 389 -28.87 3.04 25.73
N SER A 390 -29.74 3.54 26.60
CA SER A 390 -31.02 2.91 26.96
C SER A 390 -32.10 3.99 27.14
N ASP A 391 -33.21 3.86 26.45
CA ASP A 391 -34.32 4.82 26.52
C ASP A 391 -34.94 4.92 27.93
N THR A 392 -34.99 3.78 28.64
CA THR A 392 -35.53 3.70 29.99
C THR A 392 -34.53 4.02 31.09
N GLY A 393 -33.23 4.06 30.70
CA GLY A 393 -32.11 4.12 31.64
C GLY A 393 -31.88 2.77 32.35
N GLY A 394 -30.66 2.62 32.88
CA GLY A 394 -30.23 1.44 33.61
C GLY A 394 -29.03 1.73 34.48
N ASN A 395 -28.78 0.88 35.46
CA ASN A 395 -27.57 0.95 36.28
C ASN A 395 -26.62 -0.23 36.06
N VAL A 396 -27.06 -1.26 35.34
CA VAL A 396 -26.22 -2.40 34.94
C VAL A 396 -26.02 -2.35 33.45
N TRP A 397 -24.76 -2.30 33.03
CA TRP A 397 -24.34 -2.24 31.63
C TRP A 397 -23.55 -3.51 31.27
N THR A 398 -23.99 -4.20 30.24
CA THR A 398 -23.50 -5.50 29.79
C THR A 398 -22.78 -5.40 28.44
N ASN A 399 -22.30 -6.55 27.89
CA ASN A 399 -21.55 -6.66 26.66
C ASN A 399 -20.14 -6.01 26.71
N LEU A 400 -19.54 -5.99 27.90
CA LEU A 400 -18.21 -5.44 28.17
C LEU A 400 -17.10 -6.52 28.15
N GLY A 401 -17.34 -7.66 27.51
CA GLY A 401 -16.43 -8.81 27.55
C GLY A 401 -15.02 -8.53 27.00
N THR A 402 -14.85 -7.54 26.11
CA THR A 402 -13.52 -7.08 25.64
C THR A 402 -12.72 -6.33 26.70
N LEU A 403 -13.37 -5.88 27.79
CA LEU A 403 -12.78 -5.18 28.92
C LEU A 403 -12.77 -6.04 30.18
N GLU A 404 -13.06 -7.34 30.08
CA GLU A 404 -13.15 -8.25 31.23
C GLU A 404 -11.91 -8.21 32.12
N GLY A 405 -12.12 -8.06 33.43
CA GLY A 405 -11.08 -7.97 34.45
C GLY A 405 -10.30 -6.64 34.46
N LYS A 406 -10.62 -5.69 33.58
CA LYS A 406 -9.98 -4.38 33.52
C LYS A 406 -10.71 -3.37 34.42
N THR A 407 -9.94 -2.45 35.01
CA THR A 407 -10.48 -1.26 35.68
C THR A 407 -10.63 -0.17 34.64
N CYS A 408 -11.85 0.27 34.42
CA CYS A 408 -12.24 1.19 33.35
C CYS A 408 -12.78 2.50 33.92
N ASP A 409 -12.51 3.58 33.22
CA ASP A 409 -13.21 4.85 33.42
C ASP A 409 -14.63 4.73 32.90
N VAL A 410 -15.57 5.27 33.64
CA VAL A 410 -16.98 5.28 33.28
C VAL A 410 -17.52 6.70 33.25
N LYS A 411 -18.04 7.09 32.09
CA LYS A 411 -18.79 8.33 31.89
C LYS A 411 -20.25 7.98 31.63
N ALA A 412 -21.17 8.49 32.45
CA ALA A 412 -22.61 8.19 32.39
C ALA A 412 -23.41 9.49 32.32
N ASP A 413 -24.26 9.65 31.31
CA ASP A 413 -24.99 10.89 30.98
C ASP A 413 -24.03 12.12 30.93
N GLY A 414 -22.83 11.96 30.37
CA GLY A 414 -21.82 13.01 30.27
C GLY A 414 -21.04 13.32 31.55
N VAL A 415 -21.27 12.57 32.65
CA VAL A 415 -20.61 12.76 33.96
C VAL A 415 -19.62 11.62 34.21
N PHE A 416 -18.38 11.95 34.55
CA PHE A 416 -17.44 10.94 35.02
C PHE A 416 -17.87 10.37 36.39
N MET A 417 -18.07 9.08 36.42
CA MET A 417 -18.58 8.35 37.61
C MET A 417 -17.47 7.75 38.47
N GLY A 418 -16.23 7.77 37.98
CA GLY A 418 -15.09 7.10 38.59
C GLY A 418 -14.69 5.85 37.83
N GLN A 419 -13.84 5.05 38.47
CA GLN A 419 -13.30 3.81 37.91
C GLN A 419 -14.06 2.60 38.45
N PHE A 420 -14.39 1.69 37.54
CA PHE A 420 -15.11 0.43 37.88
C PHE A 420 -14.40 -0.74 37.20
N THR A 421 -14.33 -1.87 37.89
CA THR A 421 -13.81 -3.11 37.31
C THR A 421 -14.93 -3.88 36.60
N VAL A 422 -14.65 -4.30 35.37
CA VAL A 422 -15.60 -5.16 34.62
C VAL A 422 -15.51 -6.58 35.15
N ILE A 423 -16.65 -7.16 35.54
CA ILE A 423 -16.76 -8.52 36.06
C ILE A 423 -17.91 -9.20 35.34
N ASP A 424 -17.71 -10.40 34.81
CA ASP A 424 -18.68 -11.16 34.03
C ASP A 424 -19.25 -10.35 32.84
N GLY A 425 -18.43 -9.54 32.21
CA GLY A 425 -18.80 -8.70 31.07
C GLY A 425 -19.74 -7.56 31.41
N GLN A 426 -19.83 -7.13 32.70
CA GLN A 426 -20.74 -6.08 33.14
C GLN A 426 -20.13 -5.12 34.16
N VAL A 427 -20.74 -3.95 34.26
CA VAL A 427 -20.48 -2.94 35.30
C VAL A 427 -21.81 -2.49 35.90
N THR A 428 -21.85 -2.36 37.24
CA THR A 428 -23.01 -1.82 37.96
C THR A 428 -22.69 -0.43 38.49
N LEU A 429 -23.46 0.56 38.09
CA LEU A 429 -23.30 1.96 38.51
C LEU A 429 -24.16 2.24 39.77
N PRO A 430 -23.76 3.24 40.60
CA PRO A 430 -24.51 3.63 41.79
C PRO A 430 -25.83 4.37 41.47
N ARG A 431 -26.01 4.79 40.21
CA ARG A 431 -27.23 5.46 39.74
C ARG A 431 -27.65 4.99 38.37
N GLN A 432 -28.89 5.20 38.01
CA GLN A 432 -29.38 4.99 36.65
C GLN A 432 -28.82 6.04 35.71
N ALA A 433 -28.51 5.62 34.49
CA ALA A 433 -28.08 6.47 33.40
C ALA A 433 -28.72 6.02 32.08
N LYS A 434 -28.87 6.95 31.14
CA LYS A 434 -29.40 6.65 29.81
C LYS A 434 -28.30 6.39 28.80
N THR A 435 -27.17 7.03 28.98
CA THR A 435 -25.99 6.86 28.08
C THR A 435 -24.77 6.49 28.91
N PHE A 436 -23.90 5.71 28.33
CA PHE A 436 -22.60 5.40 28.94
C PHE A 436 -21.48 5.35 27.92
N GLU A 437 -20.29 5.64 28.42
CA GLU A 437 -19.00 5.39 27.80
C GLU A 437 -18.14 4.70 28.85
N ILE A 438 -17.64 3.49 28.55
CA ILE A 438 -16.81 2.69 29.45
C ILE A 438 -15.59 2.26 28.67
N GLY A 439 -14.39 2.58 29.16
CA GLY A 439 -13.15 2.21 28.52
C GLY A 439 -11.95 2.34 29.45
N LEU A 440 -10.79 1.99 28.94
CA LEU A 440 -9.54 2.05 29.69
C LEU A 440 -9.17 3.51 29.98
N HIS A 441 -8.59 3.69 31.16
CA HIS A 441 -8.08 4.98 31.59
C HIS A 441 -6.81 5.36 30.82
N TYR A 442 -6.67 6.63 30.46
CA TYR A 442 -5.43 7.23 30.01
C TYR A 442 -5.31 8.70 30.43
N ASP A 443 -4.08 9.15 30.62
CA ASP A 443 -3.77 10.56 30.85
C ASP A 443 -3.28 11.23 29.56
N SER A 444 -3.79 12.43 29.28
CA SER A 444 -3.23 13.29 28.24
C SER A 444 -2.29 14.30 28.90
N THR A 445 -1.00 14.32 28.50
CA THR A 445 0.01 15.11 29.17
C THR A 445 0.78 15.99 28.17
N ILE A 446 0.92 17.27 28.52
CA ILE A 446 1.77 18.23 27.83
C ILE A 446 2.85 18.66 28.80
N VAL A 447 4.12 18.50 28.44
CA VAL A 447 5.26 19.01 29.21
C VAL A 447 5.88 20.19 28.46
N ALA A 448 5.76 21.37 29.01
CA ALA A 448 6.36 22.57 28.43
C ALA A 448 7.87 22.60 28.71
N LEU A 449 8.65 22.82 27.66
CA LEU A 449 10.10 22.91 27.76
C LEU A 449 10.54 24.06 28.68
N THR A 450 11.70 23.90 29.30
CA THR A 450 12.38 24.97 30.06
C THR A 450 12.62 26.19 29.16
N PRO A 451 12.18 27.40 29.57
CA PRO A 451 12.43 28.58 28.77
C PRO A 451 13.92 28.89 28.69
N ASN A 452 14.35 29.30 27.53
CA ASN A 452 15.71 29.75 27.30
C ASN A 452 15.69 31.21 26.80
N LEU A 453 16.24 32.11 27.60
CA LEU A 453 16.48 33.49 27.18
C LEU A 453 17.94 33.64 26.78
N SER A 454 18.16 34.25 25.64
CA SER A 454 19.47 34.71 25.21
C SER A 454 19.55 36.21 25.44
N GLY A 455 20.45 36.63 26.31
CA GLY A 455 20.67 38.04 26.64
C GLY A 455 22.14 38.43 26.54
N GLY A 456 22.48 39.67 26.89
CA GLY A 456 23.85 40.17 26.87
C GLY A 456 24.83 39.41 27.77
N LEU A 457 24.35 38.59 28.70
CA LEU A 457 25.12 37.73 29.60
C LEU A 457 25.16 36.24 29.15
N GLY A 458 24.65 35.93 27.96
CA GLY A 458 24.60 34.54 27.43
C GLY A 458 23.24 33.90 27.58
N THR A 459 23.23 32.54 27.66
CA THR A 459 22.02 31.70 27.77
C THR A 459 21.56 31.59 29.23
N SER A 460 20.25 31.49 29.47
CA SER A 460 19.69 31.19 30.80
C SER A 460 19.72 29.67 31.13
N GLN A 461 20.23 28.84 30.25
CA GLN A 461 20.36 27.40 30.50
C GLN A 461 21.36 27.14 31.65
N GLY A 462 20.98 26.24 32.56
CA GLY A 462 21.78 25.88 33.73
C GLY A 462 21.61 26.83 34.94
N ASN A 463 20.96 27.98 34.78
CA ASN A 463 20.64 28.88 35.89
C ASN A 463 19.34 28.45 36.58
N GLN A 464 19.24 28.70 37.88
CA GLN A 464 17.97 28.55 38.59
C GLN A 464 16.93 29.55 38.06
N GLN A 465 15.75 29.07 37.79
CA GLN A 465 14.64 29.86 37.28
C GLN A 465 13.43 29.73 38.22
N ARG A 466 12.69 30.80 38.37
CA ARG A 466 11.42 30.80 39.08
C ARG A 466 10.31 31.22 38.15
N THR A 467 9.33 30.35 38.01
CA THR A 467 8.05 30.71 37.38
C THR A 467 7.20 31.43 38.41
N GLY A 468 6.91 32.69 38.20
CA GLY A 468 6.06 33.48 39.09
C GLY A 468 4.58 33.33 38.78
N ARG A 469 4.25 33.18 37.51
CA ARG A 469 2.87 33.12 37.02
C ARG A 469 2.77 32.34 35.73
N VAL A 470 1.74 31.49 35.59
CA VAL A 470 1.34 30.80 34.36
C VAL A 470 -0.10 31.16 34.05
N ILE A 471 -0.36 31.62 32.84
CA ILE A 471 -1.72 31.80 32.34
C ILE A 471 -1.93 30.75 31.26
N LEU A 472 -2.95 29.90 31.43
CA LEU A 472 -3.39 28.92 30.45
C LEU A 472 -4.68 29.37 29.79
N ARG A 473 -4.66 29.43 28.47
CA ARG A 473 -5.84 29.72 27.67
C ARG A 473 -6.49 28.42 27.20
N PHE A 474 -7.75 28.27 27.59
CA PHE A 474 -8.56 27.07 27.31
C PHE A 474 -9.70 27.36 26.35
N LEU A 475 -10.08 26.35 25.60
CA LEU A 475 -11.31 26.30 24.80
C LEU A 475 -12.07 25.05 25.21
N ASN A 476 -13.36 25.20 25.59
CA ASN A 476 -14.26 24.06 25.91
C ASN A 476 -13.65 22.99 26.82
N THR A 477 -12.89 23.42 27.84
CA THR A 477 -12.17 22.51 28.74
C THR A 477 -12.91 22.34 30.06
N ILE A 478 -13.03 21.11 30.53
CA ILE A 478 -13.79 20.78 31.74
C ILE A 478 -12.87 20.57 32.95
N ARG A 479 -11.71 19.95 32.72
CA ARG A 479 -10.77 19.62 33.78
C ARG A 479 -9.33 19.73 33.26
N CYS A 480 -8.45 20.13 34.14
CA CYS A 480 -7.03 20.18 33.88
C CYS A 480 -6.25 20.22 35.21
N LEU A 481 -5.09 19.60 35.23
CA LEU A 481 -4.12 19.68 36.30
C LEU A 481 -2.87 20.40 35.78
N VAL A 482 -2.24 21.18 36.65
CA VAL A 482 -0.93 21.79 36.38
C VAL A 482 0.02 21.40 37.50
N ASN A 483 1.12 20.74 37.17
CA ASN A 483 2.06 20.14 38.13
C ASN A 483 1.36 19.33 39.24
N GLY A 484 0.31 18.57 38.86
CA GLY A 484 -0.51 17.78 39.77
C GLY A 484 -1.59 18.52 40.54
N GLN A 485 -1.67 19.86 40.44
CA GLN A 485 -2.69 20.66 41.10
C GLN A 485 -3.91 20.83 40.20
N ILE A 486 -5.10 20.52 40.72
CA ILE A 486 -6.37 20.66 40.00
C ILE A 486 -6.71 22.14 39.83
N ILE A 487 -6.96 22.54 38.59
CA ILE A 487 -7.42 23.89 38.27
C ILE A 487 -8.95 23.94 38.42
N PRO A 488 -9.50 24.83 39.27
CA PRO A 488 -10.93 24.94 39.46
C PRO A 488 -11.60 25.64 38.27
N PHE A 489 -12.49 24.95 37.61
CA PHE A 489 -13.34 25.49 36.53
C PHE A 489 -14.73 25.88 37.02
N ARG A 490 -15.21 25.29 38.11
CA ARG A 490 -16.55 25.53 38.69
C ARG A 490 -16.49 26.58 39.81
N GLY A 491 -17.51 27.41 39.89
CA GLY A 491 -17.74 28.31 40.99
C GLY A 491 -18.42 27.64 42.19
N PHE A 492 -18.32 28.26 43.37
CA PHE A 492 -19.08 27.84 44.58
C PHE A 492 -20.54 28.29 44.48
N GLY A 493 -21.47 27.48 44.97
CA GLY A 493 -22.89 27.83 45.07
C GLY A 493 -23.77 27.40 43.88
N GLU A 494 -23.23 26.78 42.88
CA GLU A 494 -24.00 26.25 41.76
C GLU A 494 -24.62 24.88 42.12
N ASN A 495 -25.89 24.66 41.70
CA ASN A 495 -26.53 23.34 41.83
C ASN A 495 -25.99 22.41 40.71
N VAL A 496 -24.94 21.69 41.04
CA VAL A 496 -24.16 20.88 40.08
C VAL A 496 -24.39 19.37 40.24
N LEU A 497 -25.25 18.96 41.15
CA LEU A 497 -25.50 17.54 41.42
C LEU A 497 -26.15 16.86 40.21
N ASN A 498 -25.54 15.77 39.76
CA ASN A 498 -26.01 14.93 38.65
C ASN A 498 -26.15 15.66 37.29
N LYS A 499 -25.47 16.78 37.11
CA LYS A 499 -25.37 17.50 35.81
C LYS A 499 -23.97 17.33 35.23
N PRO A 500 -23.86 17.16 33.91
CA PRO A 500 -22.56 17.20 33.25
C PRO A 500 -21.89 18.54 33.53
N PRO A 501 -20.56 18.54 33.72
CA PRO A 501 -19.83 19.80 33.91
C PRO A 501 -19.93 20.64 32.63
N GLU A 502 -20.08 21.95 32.81
CA GLU A 502 -20.08 22.89 31.70
C GLU A 502 -18.65 23.17 31.24
N PRO A 503 -18.39 23.15 29.91
CA PRO A 503 -17.06 23.46 29.38
C PRO A 503 -16.72 24.93 29.57
N PHE A 504 -15.48 25.19 29.99
CA PHE A 504 -14.93 26.53 30.20
C PHE A 504 -14.13 26.98 28.99
N THR A 505 -14.32 28.24 28.57
CA THR A 505 -13.50 28.93 27.59
C THR A 505 -12.98 30.24 28.18
N GLY A 506 -11.68 30.46 28.16
CA GLY A 506 -11.04 31.64 28.71
C GLY A 506 -9.68 31.37 29.33
N ASP A 507 -9.19 32.32 30.09
CA ASP A 507 -7.88 32.26 30.72
C ASP A 507 -7.99 31.84 32.20
N LYS A 508 -7.09 30.98 32.65
CA LYS A 508 -6.87 30.63 34.06
C LYS A 508 -5.48 31.01 34.47
N ASP A 509 -5.40 31.67 35.62
CA ASP A 509 -4.20 32.16 36.21
C ASP A 509 -3.73 31.25 37.36
N ILE A 510 -2.49 30.80 37.28
CA ILE A 510 -1.90 29.86 38.22
C ILE A 510 -0.62 30.49 38.76
N THR A 511 -0.53 30.57 40.06
CA THR A 511 0.63 31.09 40.82
C THR A 511 1.16 29.96 41.69
N GLU A 512 2.23 30.20 42.42
CA GLU A 512 2.81 29.25 43.38
C GLU A 512 3.81 28.24 42.80
N PHE A 513 4.65 28.70 41.86
CA PHE A 513 5.78 27.91 41.37
C PHE A 513 7.05 28.30 42.14
N GLY A 514 7.84 27.30 42.52
CA GLY A 514 9.11 27.50 43.22
C GLY A 514 10.28 27.88 42.30
N TRP A 515 11.49 27.92 42.87
CA TRP A 515 12.75 27.94 42.12
C TRP A 515 13.15 26.52 41.72
N ASP A 516 13.50 26.34 40.48
CA ASP A 516 13.95 25.07 39.93
C ASP A 516 14.95 25.32 38.78
N SER A 517 15.84 24.35 38.54
CA SER A 517 16.77 24.38 37.40
C SER A 517 16.11 23.99 36.09
N SER A 518 15.09 23.13 36.12
CA SER A 518 14.31 22.70 34.93
C SER A 518 13.12 23.62 34.69
N SER A 519 12.46 24.07 35.76
CA SER A 519 11.25 24.89 35.69
C SER A 519 10.18 24.34 34.72
N GLU A 520 10.09 23.03 34.59
CA GLU A 520 9.11 22.37 33.69
C GLU A 520 7.70 22.60 34.19
N ILE A 521 6.78 22.76 33.27
CA ILE A 521 5.34 22.83 33.55
C ILE A 521 4.68 21.67 32.89
N THR A 522 4.10 20.78 33.70
CA THR A 522 3.33 19.64 33.23
C THR A 522 1.85 19.97 33.35
N ILE A 523 1.14 19.83 32.23
CA ILE A 523 -0.30 20.03 32.10
C ILE A 523 -0.90 18.67 31.79
N THR A 524 -1.87 18.23 32.61
CA THR A 524 -2.45 16.88 32.49
C THR A 524 -3.96 16.93 32.51
N GLN A 525 -4.60 16.12 31.67
CA GLN A 525 -6.01 15.75 31.75
C GLN A 525 -6.08 14.28 32.21
N ASP A 526 -6.71 14.07 33.38
CA ASP A 526 -6.81 12.78 34.08
C ASP A 526 -8.24 12.19 34.11
N GLN A 527 -9.17 12.78 33.38
CA GLN A 527 -10.58 12.31 33.31
C GLN A 527 -11.07 12.31 31.86
N PRO A 528 -12.06 11.48 31.52
CA PRO A 528 -12.54 11.32 30.15
C PRO A 528 -13.41 12.50 29.69
N TYR A 529 -12.80 13.67 29.61
CA TYR A 529 -13.40 14.90 29.13
C TYR A 529 -12.55 15.56 28.05
N ASP A 530 -13.21 16.28 27.16
CA ASP A 530 -12.53 17.12 26.18
C ASP A 530 -11.72 18.21 26.85
N TRP A 531 -10.57 18.51 26.30
CA TRP A 531 -9.73 19.61 26.70
C TRP A 531 -8.92 20.18 25.54
N TYR A 532 -8.84 21.49 25.50
CA TYR A 532 -8.07 22.22 24.49
C TYR A 532 -7.26 23.30 25.17
N VAL A 533 -5.94 23.20 25.12
CA VAL A 533 -5.00 24.21 25.59
C VAL A 533 -4.51 25.01 24.39
N LEU A 534 -4.97 26.25 24.27
CA LEU A 534 -4.65 27.12 23.13
C LEU A 534 -3.32 27.84 23.31
N ALA A 535 -2.97 28.21 24.53
CA ALA A 535 -1.75 28.91 24.81
C ALA A 535 -1.30 28.72 26.27
N LEU A 536 0.00 28.71 26.45
CA LEU A 536 0.66 28.81 27.75
C LEU A 536 1.49 30.09 27.76
N LEU A 537 1.13 31.06 28.61
CA LEU A 537 1.87 32.29 28.85
C LEU A 537 2.57 32.18 30.20
N ARG A 538 3.84 32.46 30.22
CA ARG A 538 4.68 32.26 31.40
C ARG A 538 5.45 33.50 31.75
N GLN A 539 5.36 33.92 33.03
CA GLN A 539 6.23 34.90 33.62
C GLN A 539 7.27 34.19 34.48
N PHE A 540 8.53 34.38 34.20
CA PHE A 540 9.61 33.76 34.95
C PHE A 540 10.78 34.70 35.19
N THR A 541 11.54 34.43 36.24
CA THR A 541 12.73 35.15 36.63
C THR A 541 13.91 34.19 36.62
N VAL A 542 15.03 34.62 36.09
CA VAL A 542 16.29 33.86 36.05
C VAL A 542 17.24 34.45 37.12
N ASN A 543 17.80 33.58 37.94
CA ASN A 543 18.88 33.98 38.83
C ASN A 543 20.18 33.99 38.02
N THR A 544 20.74 35.18 37.85
CA THR A 544 21.99 35.35 37.08
C THR A 544 23.24 35.35 37.96
N GLY A 545 23.13 35.01 39.26
CA GLY A 545 24.25 34.98 40.21
C GLY A 545 24.47 36.31 40.91
#